data_1535f247de65c48e306018209ac09b77
#
_entry.id   1535f247de65c48e306018209ac09b77
#
_cell.length_a   1.000
_cell.length_b   1.000
_cell.length_c   1.000
_cell.angle_alpha   90.00
_cell.angle_beta   90.00
_cell.angle_gamma   90.00
#
_symmetry.space_group_name_H-M   'P 1'
#
loop_
_entity.id
_entity.type
_entity.pdbx_description
1 polymer ?
#
loop_
_entity_poly.entity_id
_entity_poly.type
_entity_poly.pdbx_seq_one_letter_code
_entity_poly.pdbx_strand_id
1 'polypeptide(L)'
;MLEGRSLAFETVLSMPDKVDFIQRAKRAGFFVRLFFVGTDNPAINAKREALRVMEGGHDVPISKIIARYTRSLANCLVAARIADRAYIYDNSEDNASARLLFRTSGGKLIKHYGGINPWALEIMREIDPESHA
;
A
#
# COMPACT_ATOMS: atom_id res chain seq x y z
N MET A 1 -7.89 -25.21 -1.04
CA MET A 1 -8.35 -23.88 -1.41
C MET A 1 -9.82 -23.91 -1.70
N LEU A 2 -10.54 -22.92 -1.26
CA LEU A 2 -11.96 -22.89 -1.41
C LEU A 2 -12.36 -22.35 -2.77
N GLU A 3 -12.86 -23.17 -3.58
CA GLU A 3 -13.49 -22.96 -4.90
C GLU A 3 -13.37 -21.58 -5.50
N GLY A 4 -12.14 -21.08 -5.63
CA GLY A 4 -11.88 -19.82 -6.28
C GLY A 4 -12.35 -18.57 -5.56
N ARG A 5 -12.73 -18.67 -4.30
CA ARG A 5 -13.12 -17.48 -3.54
C ARG A 5 -11.91 -16.54 -3.43
N SER A 6 -12.14 -15.29 -3.75
CA SER A 6 -11.08 -14.30 -3.70
C SER A 6 -11.59 -13.01 -3.10
N LEU A 7 -10.65 -12.25 -2.55
CA LEU A 7 -10.91 -10.92 -2.01
C LEU A 7 -9.87 -9.97 -2.60
N ALA A 8 -10.35 -8.91 -3.25
CA ALA A 8 -9.52 -7.83 -3.71
C ALA A 8 -10.04 -6.55 -3.07
N PHE A 9 -9.16 -5.76 -2.47
CA PHE A 9 -9.59 -4.50 -1.91
C PHE A 9 -8.47 -3.48 -1.97
N GLU A 10 -8.90 -2.24 -2.05
CA GLU A 10 -8.04 -1.08 -2.08
C GLU A 10 -8.36 -0.28 -0.82
N THR A 11 -7.35 0.03 -0.03
CA THR A 11 -7.58 0.67 1.25
C THR A 11 -6.37 1.49 1.69
N VAL A 12 -6.63 2.39 2.62
CA VAL A 12 -5.59 3.10 3.34
C VAL A 12 -5.21 2.22 4.53
N LEU A 13 -4.00 1.71 4.53
CA LEU A 13 -3.51 0.78 5.56
C LEU A 13 -3.03 1.48 6.82
N SER A 14 -3.59 2.64 7.16
CA SER A 14 -3.22 3.36 8.37
C SER A 14 -3.88 2.80 9.64
N MET A 15 -4.90 1.98 9.48
CA MET A 15 -5.66 1.41 10.58
C MET A 15 -5.19 -0.03 10.86
N PRO A 16 -4.88 -0.37 12.12
CA PRO A 16 -4.40 -1.72 12.45
C PRO A 16 -5.37 -2.83 12.08
N ASP A 17 -6.67 -2.55 12.14
CA ASP A 17 -7.70 -3.55 11.83
C ASP A 17 -7.71 -3.97 10.36
N LYS A 18 -7.10 -3.20 9.47
CA LYS A 18 -7.02 -3.57 8.05
C LYS A 18 -6.08 -4.76 7.86
N VAL A 19 -4.95 -4.77 8.55
CA VAL A 19 -4.04 -5.92 8.50
C VAL A 19 -4.69 -7.14 9.12
N ASP A 20 -5.39 -6.97 10.25
CA ASP A 20 -6.11 -8.05 10.89
C ASP A 20 -7.20 -8.62 9.98
N PHE A 21 -7.90 -7.77 9.26
CA PHE A 21 -8.91 -8.20 8.29
C PHE A 21 -8.30 -9.09 7.21
N ILE A 22 -7.13 -8.70 6.68
CA ILE A 22 -6.42 -9.49 5.68
C ILE A 22 -6.04 -10.86 6.23
N GLN A 23 -5.53 -10.91 7.47
CA GLN A 23 -5.17 -12.16 8.12
C GLN A 23 -6.39 -13.08 8.27
N ARG A 24 -7.52 -12.52 8.68
CA ARG A 24 -8.75 -13.29 8.83
C ARG A 24 -9.26 -13.81 7.50
N ALA A 25 -9.16 -13.01 6.45
CA ALA A 25 -9.56 -13.44 5.11
C ALA A 25 -8.71 -14.62 4.64
N LYS A 26 -7.40 -14.56 4.89
CA LYS A 26 -6.51 -15.65 4.54
C LYS A 26 -6.87 -16.93 5.29
N ARG A 27 -7.12 -16.83 6.59
CA ARG A 27 -7.50 -17.99 7.39
C ARG A 27 -8.83 -18.59 6.96
N ALA A 28 -9.70 -17.76 6.41
CA ALA A 28 -11.00 -18.23 5.90
C ALA A 28 -10.90 -18.83 4.50
N GLY A 29 -9.72 -18.89 3.91
CA GLY A 29 -9.50 -19.51 2.62
C GLY A 29 -9.67 -18.59 1.42
N PHE A 30 -9.74 -17.28 1.63
CA PHE A 30 -9.82 -16.33 0.52
C PHE A 30 -8.45 -16.17 -0.13
N PHE A 31 -8.46 -15.99 -1.45
CA PHE A 31 -7.28 -15.56 -2.18
C PHE A 31 -7.25 -14.04 -2.14
N VAL A 32 -6.23 -13.47 -1.50
CA VAL A 32 -6.16 -12.03 -1.24
C VAL A 32 -5.22 -11.34 -2.22
N ARG A 33 -5.76 -10.37 -2.95
CA ARG A 33 -4.97 -9.45 -3.76
C ARG A 33 -4.99 -8.09 -3.11
N LEU A 34 -3.80 -7.55 -2.86
CA LEU A 34 -3.64 -6.24 -2.24
C LEU A 34 -3.18 -5.23 -3.29
N PHE A 35 -3.86 -4.10 -3.34
CA PHE A 35 -3.46 -2.98 -4.19
C PHE A 35 -3.14 -1.81 -3.28
N PHE A 36 -1.88 -1.45 -3.19
CA PHE A 36 -1.44 -0.35 -2.34
C PHE A 36 -0.94 0.81 -3.19
N VAL A 37 -1.40 2.02 -2.86
CA VAL A 37 -0.98 3.23 -3.55
C VAL A 37 -0.31 4.14 -2.53
N GLY A 38 0.95 4.48 -2.76
CA GLY A 38 1.71 5.34 -1.87
C GLY A 38 2.20 6.60 -2.55
N THR A 39 2.80 7.48 -1.76
CA THR A 39 3.39 8.72 -2.25
C THR A 39 4.77 8.92 -1.64
N ASP A 40 5.57 9.80 -2.26
CA ASP A 40 6.96 10.03 -1.85
C ASP A 40 7.10 10.57 -0.43
N ASN A 41 6.13 11.35 0.03
CA ASN A 41 6.22 11.91 1.37
C ASN A 41 4.85 12.43 1.83
N PRO A 42 4.67 12.62 3.15
CA PRO A 42 3.38 13.06 3.69
C PRO A 42 2.99 14.48 3.29
N ALA A 43 3.92 15.31 2.83
CA ALA A 43 3.58 16.65 2.38
C ALA A 43 2.64 16.62 1.17
N ILE A 44 2.79 15.64 0.29
CA ILE A 44 1.89 15.45 -0.84
C ILE A 44 0.47 15.17 -0.34
N ASN A 45 0.36 14.32 0.65
CA ASN A 45 -0.93 13.96 1.24
C ASN A 45 -1.56 15.17 1.94
N ALA A 46 -0.74 15.95 2.65
CA ALA A 46 -1.21 17.16 3.33
C ALA A 46 -1.73 18.20 2.34
N LYS A 47 -1.05 18.37 1.21
CA LYS A 47 -1.49 19.30 0.17
C LYS A 47 -2.82 18.88 -0.41
N ARG A 48 -2.98 17.59 -0.71
CA ARG A 48 -4.24 17.06 -1.25
C ARG A 48 -5.37 17.18 -0.25
N GLU A 49 -5.08 16.98 1.04
CA GLU A 49 -6.06 17.16 2.09
C GLU A 49 -6.51 18.62 2.18
N ALA A 50 -5.56 19.56 2.11
CA ALA A 50 -5.88 20.99 2.13
C ALA A 50 -6.80 21.38 0.97
N LEU A 51 -6.55 20.85 -0.22
CA LEU A 51 -7.42 21.09 -1.37
C LEU A 51 -8.82 20.53 -1.14
N ARG A 52 -8.91 19.37 -0.53
CA ARG A 52 -10.20 18.74 -0.24
C ARG A 52 -11.00 19.54 0.78
N VAL A 53 -10.32 20.12 1.79
CA VAL A 53 -10.97 21.01 2.76
C VAL A 53 -11.53 22.25 2.06
N MET A 54 -10.79 22.83 1.12
CA MET A 54 -11.25 23.96 0.34
C MET A 54 -12.49 23.65 -0.49
N GLU A 55 -12.67 22.38 -0.84
CA GLU A 55 -13.83 21.91 -1.59
C GLU A 55 -14.98 21.46 -0.68
N GLY A 56 -14.89 21.74 0.62
CA GLY A 56 -15.94 21.43 1.58
C GLY A 56 -15.74 20.16 2.39
N GLY A 57 -14.55 19.56 2.33
CA GLY A 57 -14.23 18.39 3.12
C GLY A 57 -13.90 18.72 4.57
N HIS A 58 -13.74 17.68 5.38
CA HIS A 58 -13.36 17.85 6.78
C HIS A 58 -11.87 18.10 6.91
N ASP A 59 -11.51 18.98 7.86
CA ASP A 59 -10.12 19.26 8.16
C ASP A 59 -9.47 18.12 8.93
N VAL A 60 -8.26 17.74 8.55
CA VAL A 60 -7.48 16.72 9.24
C VAL A 60 -6.15 17.32 9.66
N PRO A 61 -5.80 17.28 10.97
CA PRO A 61 -4.52 17.84 11.42
C PRO A 61 -3.32 17.20 10.71
N ILE A 62 -2.31 18.02 10.41
CA ILE A 62 -1.10 17.56 9.72
C ILE A 62 -0.41 16.44 10.48
N SER A 63 -0.39 16.52 11.82
CA SER A 63 0.21 15.46 12.64
C SER A 63 -0.45 14.10 12.39
N LYS A 64 -1.76 14.07 12.17
CA LYS A 64 -2.47 12.84 11.86
C LYS A 64 -2.14 12.34 10.46
N ILE A 65 -1.96 13.25 9.50
CA ILE A 65 -1.59 12.89 8.13
C ILE A 65 -0.22 12.22 8.13
N ILE A 66 0.74 12.80 8.84
CA ILE A 66 2.09 12.24 8.96
C ILE A 66 2.04 10.86 9.63
N ALA A 67 1.30 10.73 10.73
CA ALA A 67 1.19 9.47 11.44
C ALA A 67 0.54 8.39 10.57
N ARG A 68 -0.49 8.74 9.81
CA ARG A 68 -1.15 7.80 8.90
C ARG A 68 -0.20 7.36 7.80
N TYR A 69 0.57 8.29 7.25
CA TYR A 69 1.55 7.97 6.21
C TYR A 69 2.53 6.92 6.70
N THR A 70 3.14 7.15 7.86
CA THR A 70 4.12 6.23 8.44
C THR A 70 3.50 4.87 8.72
N ARG A 71 2.30 4.83 9.33
CA ARG A 71 1.62 3.57 9.63
C ARG A 71 1.22 2.82 8.37
N SER A 72 0.81 3.55 7.32
CA SER A 72 0.44 2.92 6.06
C SER A 72 1.60 2.18 5.43
N LEU A 73 2.79 2.77 5.45
CA LEU A 73 3.98 2.11 4.90
C LEU A 73 4.36 0.87 5.70
N ALA A 74 4.33 0.96 7.03
CA ALA A 74 4.62 -0.18 7.89
C ALA A 74 3.60 -1.31 7.68
N ASN A 75 2.31 -0.95 7.61
CA ASN A 75 1.25 -1.91 7.40
C ASN A 75 1.29 -2.50 5.99
N CYS A 76 1.73 -1.72 5.00
CA CYS A 76 1.89 -2.22 3.63
C CYS A 76 2.88 -3.38 3.60
N LEU A 77 4.00 -3.24 4.29
CA LEU A 77 4.99 -4.32 4.35
C LEU A 77 4.39 -5.60 4.94
N VAL A 78 3.67 -5.47 6.06
CA VAL A 78 3.05 -6.62 6.71
C VAL A 78 1.97 -7.23 5.80
N ALA A 79 1.12 -6.38 5.24
CA ALA A 79 0.02 -6.84 4.39
C ALA A 79 0.52 -7.52 3.12
N ALA A 80 1.59 -6.98 2.51
CA ALA A 80 2.16 -7.57 1.30
C ALA A 80 2.76 -8.95 1.55
N ARG A 81 3.30 -9.17 2.75
CA ARG A 81 3.82 -10.50 3.12
C ARG A 81 2.72 -11.53 3.31
N ILE A 82 1.55 -11.09 3.75
CA ILE A 82 0.41 -11.97 4.02
C ILE A 82 -0.41 -12.24 2.76
N ALA A 83 -0.60 -11.23 1.92
CA ALA A 83 -1.43 -11.33 0.73
C ALA A 83 -0.90 -12.36 -0.25
N ASP A 84 -1.78 -13.01 -0.97
CA ASP A 84 -1.38 -13.95 -2.02
C ASP A 84 -0.68 -13.21 -3.15
N ARG A 85 -1.17 -12.03 -3.48
CA ARG A 85 -0.53 -11.12 -4.44
C ARG A 85 -0.64 -9.69 -3.97
N ALA A 86 0.41 -8.91 -4.20
CA ALA A 86 0.40 -7.50 -3.88
C ALA A 86 0.90 -6.69 -5.08
N TYR A 87 0.26 -5.56 -5.30
CA TYR A 87 0.56 -4.63 -6.40
C TYR A 87 0.81 -3.27 -5.78
N ILE A 88 2.03 -2.79 -5.89
CA ILE A 88 2.45 -1.56 -5.19
C ILE A 88 2.62 -0.44 -6.21
N TYR A 89 1.86 0.63 -6.01
CA TYR A 89 1.80 1.78 -6.93
C TYR A 89 2.30 3.04 -6.27
N ASP A 90 2.80 3.95 -7.08
CA ASP A 90 3.11 5.32 -6.63
C ASP A 90 2.19 6.31 -7.33
N ASN A 91 1.66 7.24 -6.55
CA ASN A 91 0.82 8.31 -7.06
C ASN A 91 1.30 9.67 -6.53
N SER A 92 2.61 9.89 -6.63
CA SER A 92 3.23 11.14 -6.17
C SER A 92 2.95 12.32 -7.08
N GLU A 93 2.76 12.09 -8.36
CA GLU A 93 2.54 13.15 -9.33
C GLU A 93 1.07 13.53 -9.43
N ASP A 94 0.80 14.84 -9.37
CA ASP A 94 -0.55 15.34 -9.53
C ASP A 94 -1.01 15.16 -10.97
N ASN A 95 -2.31 14.91 -11.13
CA ASN A 95 -2.95 14.76 -12.45
C ASN A 95 -2.36 13.64 -13.32
N ALA A 96 -1.73 12.67 -12.68
CA ALA A 96 -1.19 11.51 -13.35
C ALA A 96 -1.79 10.24 -12.77
N SER A 97 -1.87 9.19 -13.57
CA SER A 97 -2.30 7.89 -13.10
C SER A 97 -1.26 7.28 -12.16
N ALA A 98 -1.71 6.49 -11.21
CA ALA A 98 -0.79 5.76 -10.35
C ALA A 98 0.07 4.82 -11.19
N ARG A 99 1.35 4.75 -10.85
CA ARG A 99 2.33 3.97 -11.59
C ARG A 99 2.68 2.70 -10.82
N LEU A 100 2.54 1.56 -11.46
CA LEU A 100 2.89 0.27 -10.83
C LEU A 100 4.41 0.18 -10.67
N LEU A 101 4.86 -0.06 -9.44
CA LEU A 101 6.28 -0.12 -9.11
C LEU A 101 6.79 -1.55 -9.04
N PHE A 102 6.10 -2.40 -8.32
CA PHE A 102 6.47 -3.82 -8.22
C PHE A 102 5.28 -4.64 -7.78
N ARG A 103 5.40 -5.94 -7.93
CA ARG A 103 4.35 -6.86 -7.49
C ARG A 103 4.97 -8.11 -6.87
N THR A 104 4.20 -8.73 -5.99
CA THR A 104 4.64 -9.91 -5.25
C THR A 104 3.64 -11.06 -5.41
N SER A 105 4.11 -12.25 -5.10
CA SER A 105 3.26 -13.44 -4.99
C SER A 105 3.77 -14.29 -3.84
N GLY A 106 2.87 -14.65 -2.93
CA GLY A 106 3.25 -15.45 -1.78
C GLY A 106 4.31 -14.80 -0.90
N GLY A 107 4.31 -13.48 -0.82
CA GLY A 107 5.27 -12.73 -0.03
C GLY A 107 6.64 -12.58 -0.67
N LYS A 108 6.78 -12.95 -1.95
CA LYS A 108 8.05 -12.85 -2.66
C LYS A 108 7.92 -11.93 -3.87
N LEU A 109 8.97 -11.16 -4.13
CA LEU A 109 9.00 -10.28 -5.29
C LEU A 109 8.96 -11.10 -6.58
N ILE A 110 7.99 -10.79 -7.46
CA ILE A 110 7.89 -11.42 -8.77
C ILE A 110 8.53 -10.55 -9.83
N LYS A 111 8.20 -9.26 -9.80
CA LYS A 111 8.66 -8.34 -10.85
C LYS A 111 8.68 -6.92 -10.29
N HIS A 112 9.69 -6.17 -10.68
CA HIS A 112 9.72 -4.73 -10.44
C HIS A 112 9.86 -4.01 -11.77
N TYR A 113 9.33 -2.80 -11.81
CA TYR A 113 9.36 -1.95 -12.99
C TYR A 113 10.35 -0.82 -12.73
N GLY A 114 10.92 -0.25 -13.75
CA GLY A 114 11.94 0.77 -13.58
C GLY A 114 11.47 1.99 -12.78
N GLY A 115 12.41 2.70 -12.16
CA GLY A 115 12.08 3.93 -11.46
C GLY A 115 11.35 3.75 -10.14
N ILE A 116 11.83 2.84 -9.30
CA ILE A 116 11.21 2.60 -8.00
C ILE A 116 11.49 3.76 -7.04
N ASN A 117 10.44 4.38 -6.52
CA ASN A 117 10.56 5.46 -5.55
C ASN A 117 11.22 4.97 -4.25
N PRO A 118 12.00 5.81 -3.55
CA PRO A 118 12.69 5.39 -2.33
C PRO A 118 11.79 4.74 -1.28
N TRP A 119 10.57 5.26 -1.08
CA TRP A 119 9.66 4.70 -0.09
C TRP A 119 9.31 3.24 -0.42
N ALA A 120 9.11 2.94 -1.69
CA ALA A 120 8.74 1.61 -2.14
C ALA A 120 9.96 0.69 -2.24
N LEU A 121 11.11 1.24 -2.57
CA LEU A 121 12.35 0.48 -2.67
C LEU A 121 12.69 -0.18 -1.34
N GLU A 122 12.53 0.56 -0.25
CA GLU A 122 12.78 0.01 1.07
C GLU A 122 11.82 -1.13 1.41
N ILE A 123 10.54 -0.97 1.09
CA ILE A 123 9.55 -2.03 1.30
C ILE A 123 9.90 -3.26 0.46
N MET A 124 10.28 -3.05 -0.79
CA MET A 124 10.65 -4.13 -1.70
C MET A 124 11.84 -4.93 -1.15
N ARG A 125 12.85 -4.25 -0.62
CA ARG A 125 14.02 -4.90 -0.03
C ARG A 125 13.66 -5.71 1.22
N GLU A 126 12.74 -5.21 2.03
CA GLU A 126 12.30 -5.92 3.23
C GLU A 126 11.49 -7.17 2.87
N ILE A 127 10.69 -7.11 1.80
CA ILE A 127 9.90 -8.26 1.36
C ILE A 127 10.81 -9.36 0.83
N ASP A 128 11.78 -9.00 0.02
CA ASP A 128 12.67 -9.99 -0.61
C ASP A 128 14.10 -9.45 -0.65
N PRO A 129 14.85 -9.59 0.45
CA PRO A 129 16.22 -9.07 0.52
C PRO A 129 17.17 -9.63 -0.53
N GLU A 130 16.89 -10.81 -1.06
CA GLU A 130 17.79 -11.48 -2.01
C GLU A 130 17.59 -11.04 -3.46
N SER A 131 16.50 -10.35 -3.78
CA SER A 131 16.19 -10.01 -5.16
C SER A 131 16.50 -8.56 -5.53
N HIS A 132 17.14 -7.82 -4.65
CA HIS A 132 17.44 -6.42 -4.89
C HIS A 132 18.79 -6.17 -5.55
N ALA A 133 19.44 -7.18 -5.92
CA ALA A 133 20.79 -7.08 -6.46
C ALA A 133 20.94 -6.00 -7.53
#